data_c22343fe4964d2cb9a3178e9437bc020
#
_entry.id   c22343fe4964d2cb9a3178e9437bc020
#
_cell.length_a   1.000
_cell.length_b   1.000
_cell.length_c   1.000
_cell.angle_alpha   90.00
_cell.angle_beta   90.00
_cell.angle_gamma   90.00
#
_symmetry.space_group_name_H-M   'P 1'
#
loop_
_entity.id
_entity.type
_entity.pdbx_description
1 polymer ?
#
loop_
_entity_poly.entity_id
_entity_poly.type
_entity_poly.pdbx_seq_one_letter_code
_entity_poly.pdbx_strand_id
1 'polypeptide(L)'
;MERPIFQPVGTPVEELDTPALVIDLDVMDRNIRTFQGYFADTSVKARPVVTSHLCPQIGHRQLDAGGTVGGIAVTTLGEAEVFANSGFSDILLANQVVTVSKIRRLCALAGQTSIGIAVDSSDNARQLSSGAVAAGVELRVLVEIDAGMGRCGISPGIEAVALAQMVSGLPGLKFDGIMGSVPGPKGDDDPSQHEIKTRANLQIVLDNKEAMENAGVPVAVVS
;
A
#
# COMPACT_ATOMS: atom_id res chain seq x y z
N MET A 1 25.41 -15.81 -12.78
CA MET A 1 23.94 -15.60 -12.78
C MET A 1 23.45 -16.10 -14.13
N GLU A 2 22.71 -17.19 -14.15
CA GLU A 2 22.11 -17.69 -15.38
C GLU A 2 21.11 -16.66 -15.93
N ARG A 3 21.15 -16.46 -17.25
CA ARG A 3 20.17 -15.57 -17.90
C ARG A 3 18.82 -16.25 -17.93
N PRO A 4 17.69 -15.54 -17.71
CA PRO A 4 16.38 -16.13 -17.91
C PRO A 4 16.27 -16.73 -19.30
N ILE A 5 15.78 -17.96 -19.39
CA ILE A 5 15.49 -18.59 -20.68
C ILE A 5 14.20 -17.97 -21.19
N PHE A 6 14.31 -17.10 -22.19
CA PHE A 6 13.15 -16.54 -22.87
C PHE A 6 12.68 -17.54 -23.93
N GLN A 7 11.48 -18.03 -23.75
CA GLN A 7 10.82 -18.85 -24.78
C GLN A 7 10.11 -17.95 -25.78
N PRO A 8 10.14 -18.28 -27.08
CA PRO A 8 9.40 -17.55 -28.10
C PRO A 8 7.88 -17.58 -27.82
N VAL A 9 7.17 -16.52 -28.21
CA VAL A 9 5.71 -16.51 -28.17
C VAL A 9 5.18 -17.66 -29.05
N GLY A 10 4.27 -18.47 -28.49
CA GLY A 10 3.71 -19.65 -29.15
C GLY A 10 4.40 -20.98 -28.78
N THR A 11 5.42 -20.95 -27.90
CA THR A 11 6.00 -22.20 -27.37
C THR A 11 4.91 -22.95 -26.57
N PRO A 12 4.68 -24.24 -26.89
CA PRO A 12 3.76 -25.08 -26.13
C PRO A 12 4.18 -25.20 -24.67
N VAL A 13 3.20 -25.34 -23.77
CA VAL A 13 3.48 -25.43 -22.32
C VAL A 13 4.32 -26.64 -21.98
N GLU A 14 4.15 -27.72 -22.73
CA GLU A 14 4.88 -28.98 -22.58
C GLU A 14 6.38 -28.87 -22.94
N GLU A 15 6.76 -27.82 -23.66
CA GLU A 15 8.15 -27.53 -24.04
C GLU A 15 8.86 -26.59 -23.08
N LEU A 16 8.15 -26.10 -22.07
CA LEU A 16 8.75 -25.22 -21.07
C LEU A 16 9.66 -25.99 -20.12
N ASP A 17 10.83 -25.44 -19.84
CA ASP A 17 11.70 -25.97 -18.80
C ASP A 17 11.06 -25.83 -17.41
N THR A 18 11.23 -26.85 -16.57
CA THR A 18 10.58 -26.90 -15.25
C THR A 18 11.60 -26.81 -14.10
N PRO A 19 11.21 -26.18 -12.96
CA PRO A 19 9.87 -25.64 -12.62
C PRO A 19 9.57 -24.31 -13.30
N ALA A 20 8.34 -24.11 -13.80
CA ALA A 20 7.86 -22.88 -14.41
C ALA A 20 6.50 -22.45 -13.82
N LEU A 21 6.32 -21.15 -13.63
CA LEU A 21 5.03 -20.55 -13.27
C LEU A 21 4.30 -20.17 -14.57
N VAL A 22 3.13 -20.72 -14.78
CA VAL A 22 2.28 -20.47 -15.94
C VAL A 22 1.01 -19.75 -15.51
N ILE A 23 0.65 -18.67 -16.19
CA ILE A 23 -0.55 -17.89 -15.93
C ILE A 23 -1.48 -18.01 -17.15
N ASP A 24 -2.71 -18.49 -16.91
CA ASP A 24 -3.79 -18.40 -17.90
C ASP A 24 -4.28 -16.94 -17.94
N LEU A 25 -4.01 -16.27 -19.06
CA LEU A 25 -4.30 -14.85 -19.22
C LEU A 25 -5.80 -14.57 -19.25
N ASP A 26 -6.63 -15.45 -19.84
CA ASP A 26 -8.08 -15.24 -19.90
C ASP A 26 -8.72 -15.36 -18.52
N VAL A 27 -8.24 -16.30 -17.71
CA VAL A 27 -8.67 -16.46 -16.32
C VAL A 27 -8.23 -15.28 -15.49
N MET A 28 -6.97 -14.86 -15.62
CA MET A 28 -6.43 -13.71 -14.88
C MET A 28 -7.20 -12.43 -15.23
N ASP A 29 -7.39 -12.12 -16.50
CA ASP A 29 -8.06 -10.90 -16.94
C ASP A 29 -9.55 -10.89 -16.51
N ARG A 30 -10.20 -12.04 -16.53
CA ARG A 30 -11.57 -12.19 -15.99
C ARG A 30 -11.59 -11.90 -14.48
N ASN A 31 -10.66 -12.44 -13.72
CA ASN A 31 -10.58 -12.22 -12.27
C ASN A 31 -10.29 -10.75 -11.93
N ILE A 32 -9.37 -10.12 -12.66
CA ILE A 32 -9.07 -8.69 -12.50
C ILE A 32 -10.32 -7.87 -12.78
N ARG A 33 -11.00 -8.08 -13.92
CA ARG A 33 -12.23 -7.35 -14.26
C ARG A 33 -13.34 -7.55 -13.23
N THR A 34 -13.51 -8.77 -12.72
CA THR A 34 -14.53 -9.07 -11.70
C THR A 34 -14.26 -8.31 -10.42
N PHE A 35 -13.01 -8.34 -9.93
CA PHE A 35 -12.63 -7.65 -8.70
C PHE A 35 -12.72 -6.13 -8.86
N GLN A 36 -12.14 -5.58 -9.90
CA GLN A 36 -12.12 -4.13 -10.12
C GLN A 36 -13.51 -3.57 -10.45
N GLY A 37 -14.32 -4.35 -11.18
CA GLY A 37 -15.71 -3.99 -11.49
C GLY A 37 -16.58 -3.77 -10.25
N TYR A 38 -16.29 -4.45 -9.15
CA TYR A 38 -16.98 -4.22 -7.87
C TYR A 38 -16.82 -2.77 -7.37
N PHE A 39 -15.70 -2.12 -7.66
CA PHE A 39 -15.39 -0.76 -7.22
C PHE A 39 -15.73 0.32 -8.26
N ALA A 40 -16.10 -0.05 -9.49
CA ALA A 40 -16.28 0.89 -10.60
C ALA A 40 -17.28 2.01 -10.28
N ASP A 41 -18.45 1.63 -9.74
CA ASP A 41 -19.56 2.54 -9.46
C ASP A 41 -19.67 2.94 -7.98
N THR A 42 -18.61 2.75 -7.20
CA THR A 42 -18.56 3.13 -5.78
C THR A 42 -17.64 4.31 -5.53
N SER A 43 -17.81 5.01 -4.41
CA SER A 43 -16.88 6.02 -3.92
C SER A 43 -15.58 5.40 -3.39
N VAL A 44 -15.62 4.13 -3.00
CA VAL A 44 -14.44 3.36 -2.57
C VAL A 44 -13.72 2.82 -3.80
N LYS A 45 -12.40 2.98 -3.84
CA LYS A 45 -11.56 2.52 -4.95
C LYS A 45 -10.49 1.55 -4.44
N ALA A 46 -10.18 0.55 -5.27
CA ALA A 46 -9.12 -0.39 -4.96
C ALA A 46 -7.74 0.24 -5.16
N ARG A 47 -6.79 -0.12 -4.30
CA ARG A 47 -5.36 0.06 -4.54
C ARG A 47 -4.73 -1.33 -4.63
N PRO A 48 -4.41 -1.82 -5.84
CA PRO A 48 -3.85 -3.16 -6.01
C PRO A 48 -2.57 -3.35 -5.21
N VAL A 49 -2.50 -4.42 -4.42
CA VAL A 49 -1.29 -4.85 -3.72
C VAL A 49 -0.50 -5.78 -4.63
N VAL A 50 0.56 -5.28 -5.24
CA VAL A 50 1.33 -5.99 -6.27
C VAL A 50 2.39 -6.93 -5.72
N THR A 51 2.61 -6.93 -4.41
CA THR A 51 3.53 -7.85 -3.71
C THR A 51 3.19 -9.32 -3.93
N SER A 52 1.91 -9.66 -4.17
CA SER A 52 1.47 -11.04 -4.37
C SER A 52 2.03 -11.68 -5.65
N HIS A 53 2.26 -10.90 -6.69
CA HIS A 53 2.71 -11.41 -7.99
C HIS A 53 4.03 -10.82 -8.48
N LEU A 54 4.47 -9.67 -7.94
CA LEU A 54 5.75 -9.00 -8.25
C LEU A 54 5.98 -8.77 -9.75
N CYS A 55 4.90 -8.62 -10.54
CA CYS A 55 4.96 -8.50 -11.98
C CYS A 55 4.36 -7.15 -12.43
N PRO A 56 5.18 -6.22 -12.97
CA PRO A 56 4.69 -4.92 -13.43
C PRO A 56 3.61 -5.03 -14.50
N GLN A 57 3.69 -5.98 -15.43
CA GLN A 57 2.70 -6.19 -16.47
C GLN A 57 1.31 -6.52 -15.89
N ILE A 58 1.25 -7.33 -14.83
CA ILE A 58 0.00 -7.63 -14.12
C ILE A 58 -0.50 -6.37 -13.41
N GLY A 59 0.39 -5.62 -12.76
CA GLY A 59 0.04 -4.35 -12.11
C GLY A 59 -0.59 -3.36 -13.08
N HIS A 60 -0.04 -3.18 -14.27
CA HIS A 60 -0.63 -2.33 -15.31
C HIS A 60 -2.02 -2.83 -15.73
N ARG A 61 -2.20 -4.14 -15.97
CA ARG A 61 -3.52 -4.71 -16.28
C ARG A 61 -4.55 -4.46 -15.18
N GLN A 62 -4.13 -4.49 -13.91
CA GLN A 62 -5.01 -4.16 -12.78
C GLN A 62 -5.44 -2.69 -12.82
N LEU A 63 -4.54 -1.75 -13.12
CA LEU A 63 -4.90 -0.33 -13.24
C LEU A 63 -5.79 -0.07 -14.47
N ASP A 64 -5.47 -0.67 -15.61
CA ASP A 64 -6.22 -0.52 -16.86
C ASP A 64 -7.65 -1.04 -16.77
N ALA A 65 -7.92 -1.99 -15.90
CA ALA A 65 -9.27 -2.52 -15.66
C ALA A 65 -10.20 -1.54 -14.94
N GLY A 66 -9.68 -0.42 -14.42
CA GLY A 66 -10.47 0.60 -13.73
C GLY A 66 -10.83 0.25 -12.29
N GLY A 67 -11.72 1.02 -11.65
CA GLY A 67 -12.11 0.80 -10.25
C GLY A 67 -11.00 1.04 -9.22
N THR A 68 -9.87 1.62 -9.64
CA THR A 68 -8.70 1.86 -8.81
C THR A 68 -8.49 3.34 -8.49
N VAL A 69 -7.61 3.62 -7.52
CA VAL A 69 -7.13 4.99 -7.23
C VAL A 69 -6.08 5.48 -8.25
N GLY A 70 -5.75 4.69 -9.28
CA GLY A 70 -4.68 5.01 -10.24
C GLY A 70 -3.26 4.70 -9.76
N GLY A 71 -3.11 4.08 -8.59
CA GLY A 71 -1.84 3.71 -7.99
C GLY A 71 -1.85 2.31 -7.39
N ILE A 72 -0.68 1.84 -6.97
CA ILE A 72 -0.45 0.52 -6.40
C ILE A 72 0.02 0.58 -4.96
N ALA A 73 -0.04 -0.55 -4.25
CA ALA A 73 0.60 -0.73 -2.96
C ALA A 73 1.68 -1.82 -3.02
N VAL A 74 2.76 -1.58 -2.30
CA VAL A 74 3.91 -2.47 -2.13
C VAL A 74 4.26 -2.59 -0.64
N THR A 75 5.03 -3.60 -0.27
CA THR A 75 5.42 -3.82 1.14
C THR A 75 6.89 -3.54 1.42
N THR A 76 7.72 -3.44 0.39
CA THR A 76 9.14 -3.15 0.57
C THR A 76 9.61 -2.01 -0.34
N LEU A 77 10.65 -1.32 0.11
CA LEU A 77 11.27 -0.25 -0.69
C LEU A 77 11.86 -0.79 -2.01
N GLY A 78 12.41 -2.00 -2.01
CA GLY A 78 12.92 -2.62 -3.24
C GLY A 78 11.83 -2.87 -4.28
N GLU A 79 10.64 -3.30 -3.85
CA GLU A 79 9.47 -3.38 -4.73
C GLU A 79 9.09 -2.00 -5.28
N ALA A 80 9.02 -0.97 -4.41
CA ALA A 80 8.70 0.39 -4.84
C ALA A 80 9.65 0.89 -5.94
N GLU A 81 10.95 0.63 -5.81
CA GLU A 81 11.96 1.00 -6.80
C GLU A 81 11.74 0.28 -8.15
N VAL A 82 11.45 -1.02 -8.12
CA VAL A 82 11.19 -1.81 -9.34
C VAL A 82 9.93 -1.30 -10.05
N PHE A 83 8.84 -1.11 -9.31
CA PHE A 83 7.58 -0.65 -9.90
C PHE A 83 7.66 0.80 -10.38
N ALA A 84 8.34 1.70 -9.68
CA ALA A 84 8.58 3.06 -10.17
C ALA A 84 9.37 3.07 -11.49
N ASN A 85 10.44 2.27 -11.58
CA ASN A 85 11.21 2.08 -12.82
C ASN A 85 10.40 1.43 -13.95
N SER A 86 9.27 0.81 -13.63
CA SER A 86 8.33 0.21 -14.57
C SER A 86 7.15 1.14 -14.93
N GLY A 87 7.22 2.43 -14.57
CA GLY A 87 6.27 3.46 -15.01
C GLY A 87 5.09 3.71 -14.05
N PHE A 88 5.11 3.16 -12.83
CA PHE A 88 4.07 3.47 -11.84
C PHE A 88 4.37 4.82 -11.16
N SER A 89 3.43 5.75 -11.27
CA SER A 89 3.56 7.14 -10.82
C SER A 89 2.98 7.43 -9.43
N ASP A 90 2.16 6.52 -8.88
CA ASP A 90 1.62 6.60 -7.52
C ASP A 90 1.80 5.25 -6.81
N ILE A 91 2.64 5.24 -5.78
CA ILE A 91 2.99 4.03 -5.03
C ILE A 91 2.77 4.29 -3.54
N LEU A 92 2.00 3.44 -2.89
CA LEU A 92 1.91 3.37 -1.43
C LEU A 92 2.83 2.26 -0.92
N LEU A 93 3.87 2.62 -0.18
CA LEU A 93 4.65 1.67 0.59
C LEU A 93 3.91 1.44 1.92
N ALA A 94 3.10 0.39 1.95
CA ALA A 94 2.26 0.02 3.09
C ALA A 94 3.09 -0.69 4.17
N ASN A 95 4.17 -0.06 4.60
CA ASN A 95 5.08 -0.54 5.64
C ASN A 95 5.98 0.61 6.12
N GLN A 96 6.66 0.43 7.26
CA GLN A 96 7.57 1.40 7.85
C GLN A 96 8.97 1.31 7.24
N VAL A 97 9.63 2.45 7.09
CA VAL A 97 11.04 2.55 6.65
C VAL A 97 11.85 3.25 7.73
N VAL A 98 12.72 2.51 8.41
CA VAL A 98 13.35 2.96 9.66
C VAL A 98 14.86 3.17 9.61
N THR A 99 15.59 2.66 8.59
CA THR A 99 17.04 2.83 8.55
C THR A 99 17.45 4.03 7.71
N VAL A 100 18.51 4.72 8.10
CA VAL A 100 19.03 5.90 7.39
C VAL A 100 19.28 5.61 5.90
N SER A 101 19.83 4.44 5.58
CA SER A 101 20.09 4.04 4.19
C SER A 101 18.80 3.86 3.39
N LYS A 102 17.78 3.25 3.98
CA LYS A 102 16.47 3.07 3.33
C LYS A 102 15.72 4.41 3.20
N ILE A 103 15.76 5.27 4.24
CA ILE A 103 15.14 6.60 4.18
C ILE A 103 15.78 7.43 3.05
N ARG A 104 17.09 7.37 2.91
CA ARG A 104 17.80 8.07 1.81
C ARG A 104 17.37 7.57 0.42
N ARG A 105 17.20 6.26 0.24
CA ARG A 105 16.68 5.66 -1.00
C ARG A 105 15.21 6.03 -1.24
N LEU A 106 14.38 6.02 -0.19
CA LEU A 106 12.97 6.45 -0.26
C LEU A 106 12.85 7.90 -0.73
N CYS A 107 13.67 8.80 -0.17
CA CYS A 107 13.69 10.20 -0.58
C CYS A 107 14.17 10.38 -2.03
N ALA A 108 15.15 9.59 -2.47
CA ALA A 108 15.57 9.61 -3.87
C ALA A 108 14.46 9.13 -4.82
N LEU A 109 13.67 8.14 -4.40
CA LEU A 109 12.52 7.66 -5.14
C LEU A 109 11.39 8.69 -5.18
N ALA A 110 11.14 9.41 -4.08
CA ALA A 110 10.15 10.48 -4.00
C ALA A 110 10.43 11.65 -4.95
N GLY A 111 11.68 11.84 -5.37
CA GLY A 111 12.06 12.79 -6.41
C GLY A 111 11.64 12.39 -7.83
N GLN A 112 11.19 11.15 -8.03
CA GLN A 112 10.87 10.57 -9.34
C GLN A 112 9.39 10.17 -9.47
N THR A 113 8.76 9.79 -8.37
CA THR A 113 7.37 9.31 -8.34
C THR A 113 6.66 9.76 -7.06
N SER A 114 5.33 9.85 -7.11
CA SER A 114 4.52 10.10 -5.93
C SER A 114 4.56 8.87 -5.02
N ILE A 115 5.17 9.00 -3.84
CA ILE A 115 5.25 7.90 -2.90
C ILE A 115 4.58 8.25 -1.57
N GLY A 116 3.70 7.35 -1.12
CA GLY A 116 3.12 7.35 0.22
C GLY A 116 3.81 6.30 1.09
N ILE A 117 3.88 6.54 2.39
CA ILE A 117 4.50 5.63 3.36
C ILE A 117 3.68 5.54 4.63
N ALA A 118 3.63 4.34 5.22
CA ALA A 118 3.03 4.12 6.53
C ALA A 118 3.97 4.56 7.66
N VAL A 119 3.40 5.17 8.70
CA VAL A 119 4.10 5.57 9.93
C VAL A 119 3.25 5.24 11.14
N ASP A 120 3.85 4.64 12.16
CA ASP A 120 3.21 4.27 13.42
C ASP A 120 3.97 4.74 14.67
N SER A 121 5.05 5.51 14.48
CA SER A 121 5.81 6.05 15.59
C SER A 121 6.32 7.46 15.33
N SER A 122 6.39 8.25 16.42
CA SER A 122 6.88 9.63 16.36
C SER A 122 8.36 9.72 15.98
N ASP A 123 9.18 8.76 16.38
CA ASP A 123 10.60 8.75 16.07
C ASP A 123 10.85 8.46 14.60
N ASN A 124 10.10 7.51 14.03
CA ASN A 124 10.17 7.23 12.60
C ASN A 124 9.70 8.44 11.77
N ALA A 125 8.61 9.10 12.18
CA ALA A 125 8.13 10.32 11.52
C ALA A 125 9.19 11.42 11.49
N ARG A 126 9.90 11.66 12.61
CA ARG A 126 11.01 12.63 12.67
C ARG A 126 12.18 12.26 11.78
N GLN A 127 12.53 10.97 11.73
CA GLN A 127 13.60 10.48 10.85
C GLN A 127 13.26 10.67 9.37
N LEU A 128 12.03 10.37 8.98
CA LEU A 128 11.54 10.59 7.62
C LEU A 128 11.52 12.08 7.26
N SER A 129 11.02 12.93 8.16
CA SER A 129 11.04 14.39 7.99
C SER A 129 12.46 14.92 7.76
N SER A 130 13.40 14.52 8.63
CA SER A 130 14.80 14.93 8.49
C SER A 130 15.40 14.48 7.15
N GLY A 131 15.10 13.26 6.72
CA GLY A 131 15.55 12.74 5.42
C GLY A 131 14.93 13.48 4.24
N ALA A 132 13.63 13.76 4.29
CA ALA A 132 12.90 14.48 3.25
C ALA A 132 13.41 15.91 3.09
N VAL A 133 13.59 16.64 4.21
CA VAL A 133 14.18 17.99 4.21
C VAL A 133 15.59 18.01 3.63
N ALA A 134 16.43 17.05 4.05
CA ALA A 134 17.80 16.95 3.55
C ALA A 134 17.87 16.65 2.03
N ALA A 135 16.87 15.94 1.51
CA ALA A 135 16.78 15.62 0.09
C ALA A 135 15.98 16.65 -0.73
N GLY A 136 15.33 17.62 -0.10
CA GLY A 136 14.49 18.61 -0.79
C GLY A 136 13.23 18.01 -1.42
N VAL A 137 12.64 16.98 -0.81
CA VAL A 137 11.44 16.29 -1.29
C VAL A 137 10.33 16.33 -0.25
N GLU A 138 9.11 16.00 -0.67
CA GLU A 138 7.97 15.79 0.20
C GLU A 138 7.56 14.32 0.17
N LEU A 139 7.36 13.71 1.33
CA LEU A 139 6.84 12.36 1.50
C LEU A 139 5.36 12.43 1.93
N ARG A 140 4.49 11.74 1.21
CA ARG A 140 3.11 11.54 1.64
C ARG A 140 3.07 10.49 2.75
N VAL A 141 2.37 10.78 3.84
CA VAL A 141 2.36 9.92 5.03
C VAL A 141 0.93 9.52 5.39
N LEU A 142 0.74 8.22 5.60
CA LEU A 142 -0.45 7.67 6.24
C LEU A 142 -0.06 7.20 7.65
N VAL A 143 -0.79 7.62 8.67
CA VAL A 143 -0.64 7.05 10.00
C VAL A 143 -1.31 5.68 10.01
N GLU A 144 -0.53 4.64 10.30
CA GLU A 144 -1.05 3.28 10.44
C GLU A 144 -1.59 3.09 11.85
N ILE A 145 -2.83 2.60 11.93
CA ILE A 145 -3.56 2.32 13.17
C ILE A 145 -3.66 0.81 13.33
N ASP A 146 -3.38 0.29 14.53
CA ASP A 146 -3.66 -1.12 14.82
C ASP A 146 -5.18 -1.34 14.87
N ALA A 147 -5.71 -1.88 13.78
CA ALA A 147 -7.12 -2.25 13.63
C ALA A 147 -7.36 -3.74 13.95
N GLY A 148 -6.61 -4.30 14.90
CA GLY A 148 -6.81 -5.66 15.40
C GLY A 148 -5.82 -6.70 14.90
N MET A 149 -4.80 -6.29 14.11
CA MET A 149 -3.73 -7.19 13.69
C MET A 149 -2.74 -7.50 14.82
N GLY A 150 -2.53 -6.55 15.76
CA GLY A 150 -1.55 -6.67 16.82
C GLY A 150 -0.11 -6.84 16.30
N ARG A 151 0.22 -6.23 15.17
CA ARG A 151 1.52 -6.38 14.50
C ARG A 151 2.26 -5.05 14.38
N CYS A 152 1.77 -4.14 13.61
CA CYS A 152 2.19 -2.73 13.49
C CYS A 152 0.96 -1.83 13.60
N GLY A 153 1.21 -0.53 13.59
CA GLY A 153 0.19 0.47 13.82
C GLY A 153 0.24 1.03 15.24
N ILE A 154 -0.05 2.31 15.35
CA ILE A 154 -0.18 2.98 16.63
C ILE A 154 -1.50 2.59 17.31
N SER A 155 -1.54 2.63 18.65
CA SER A 155 -2.79 2.41 19.39
C SER A 155 -3.86 3.40 18.96
N PRO A 156 -5.10 2.94 18.74
CA PRO A 156 -6.23 3.82 18.39
C PRO A 156 -6.51 4.89 19.46
N GLY A 157 -7.10 6.01 19.06
CA GLY A 157 -7.53 7.08 19.94
C GLY A 157 -6.48 8.19 20.09
N ILE A 158 -6.21 8.61 21.33
CA ILE A 158 -5.41 9.80 21.61
C ILE A 158 -4.00 9.73 21.00
N GLU A 159 -3.35 8.57 21.03
CA GLU A 159 -2.01 8.38 20.50
C GLU A 159 -1.98 8.56 18.98
N ALA A 160 -2.97 8.00 18.27
CA ALA A 160 -3.10 8.13 16.83
C ALA A 160 -3.35 9.59 16.42
N VAL A 161 -4.24 10.29 17.13
CA VAL A 161 -4.51 11.73 16.91
C VAL A 161 -3.24 12.55 17.13
N ALA A 162 -2.52 12.32 18.22
CA ALA A 162 -1.28 13.04 18.53
C ALA A 162 -0.20 12.82 17.46
N LEU A 163 -0.08 11.57 16.94
CA LEU A 163 0.86 11.28 15.86
C LEU A 163 0.46 11.98 14.56
N ALA A 164 -0.83 11.99 14.21
CA ALA A 164 -1.31 12.68 13.01
C ALA A 164 -1.08 14.20 13.09
N GLN A 165 -1.35 14.83 14.24
CA GLN A 165 -1.04 16.25 14.48
C GLN A 165 0.44 16.53 14.32
N MET A 166 1.29 15.68 14.89
CA MET A 166 2.73 15.81 14.78
C MET A 166 3.20 15.69 13.33
N VAL A 167 2.76 14.66 12.60
CA VAL A 167 3.11 14.44 11.17
C VAL A 167 2.69 15.65 10.33
N SER A 168 1.51 16.22 10.57
CA SER A 168 1.00 17.39 9.86
C SER A 168 1.86 18.65 10.07
N GLY A 169 2.60 18.73 11.19
CA GLY A 169 3.50 19.83 11.49
C GLY A 169 4.97 19.61 11.10
N LEU A 170 5.35 18.39 10.69
CA LEU A 170 6.74 18.08 10.37
C LEU A 170 7.10 18.51 8.93
N PRO A 171 8.20 19.29 8.75
CA PRO A 171 8.63 19.72 7.42
C PRO A 171 9.04 18.55 6.56
N GLY A 172 8.77 18.63 5.24
CA GLY A 172 9.06 17.57 4.27
C GLY A 172 8.10 16.38 4.33
N LEU A 173 7.09 16.41 5.22
CA LEU A 173 6.01 15.43 5.26
C LEU A 173 4.69 16.11 4.90
N LYS A 174 3.85 15.36 4.19
CA LYS A 174 2.46 15.68 3.94
C LYS A 174 1.59 14.60 4.54
N PHE A 175 0.81 14.94 5.55
CA PHE A 175 -0.19 14.01 6.07
C PHE A 175 -1.31 13.83 5.03
N ASP A 176 -1.46 12.63 4.51
CA ASP A 176 -2.50 12.28 3.53
C ASP A 176 -3.70 11.60 4.20
N GLY A 177 -3.50 10.96 5.35
CA GLY A 177 -4.58 10.26 6.03
C GLY A 177 -4.11 9.08 6.87
N ILE A 178 -4.95 8.07 6.94
CA ILE A 178 -4.75 6.91 7.80
C ILE A 178 -4.88 5.60 7.04
N MET A 179 -4.27 4.56 7.57
CA MET A 179 -4.49 3.18 7.11
C MET A 179 -4.61 2.24 8.31
N GLY A 180 -5.31 1.12 8.09
CA GLY A 180 -5.41 0.07 9.09
C GLY A 180 -5.48 -1.30 8.43
N SER A 181 -4.63 -2.21 8.88
CA SER A 181 -4.67 -3.60 8.43
C SER A 181 -5.64 -4.40 9.30
N VAL A 182 -6.62 -5.06 8.69
CA VAL A 182 -7.53 -5.96 9.39
C VAL A 182 -7.15 -7.41 9.13
N PRO A 183 -7.34 -8.30 10.13
CA PRO A 183 -7.07 -9.72 9.93
C PRO A 183 -7.97 -10.31 8.83
N GLY A 184 -7.36 -11.03 7.89
CA GLY A 184 -8.11 -11.81 6.91
C GLY A 184 -8.77 -13.06 7.53
N PRO A 185 -9.67 -13.74 6.81
CA PRO A 185 -10.27 -14.99 7.26
C PRO A 185 -9.21 -16.07 7.46
N LYS A 186 -9.36 -16.86 8.52
CA LYS A 186 -8.59 -18.09 8.73
C LYS A 186 -9.43 -19.27 8.26
N GLY A 187 -8.79 -20.32 7.76
CA GLY A 187 -9.40 -21.42 7.01
C GLY A 187 -10.68 -22.05 7.59
N ASP A 188 -10.85 -22.02 8.92
CA ASP A 188 -12.00 -22.60 9.62
C ASP A 188 -12.95 -21.53 10.21
N ASP A 189 -12.77 -20.25 9.88
CA ASP A 189 -13.62 -19.18 10.39
C ASP A 189 -15.04 -19.26 9.80
N ASP A 190 -16.04 -19.15 10.66
CA ASP A 190 -17.42 -18.92 10.21
C ASP A 190 -17.52 -17.58 9.47
N PRO A 191 -17.96 -17.56 8.19
CA PRO A 191 -18.01 -16.34 7.39
C PRO A 191 -18.80 -15.20 8.05
N SER A 192 -19.88 -15.51 8.77
CA SER A 192 -20.69 -14.50 9.45
C SER A 192 -19.94 -13.86 10.63
N GLN A 193 -19.22 -14.65 11.40
CA GLN A 193 -18.39 -14.16 12.50
C GLN A 193 -17.19 -13.37 12.00
N HIS A 194 -16.61 -13.79 10.86
CA HIS A 194 -15.54 -13.05 10.22
C HIS A 194 -16.01 -11.67 9.75
N GLU A 195 -17.18 -11.59 9.12
CA GLU A 195 -17.75 -10.31 8.69
C GLU A 195 -17.97 -9.36 9.88
N ILE A 196 -18.56 -9.85 10.98
CA ILE A 196 -18.77 -9.05 12.19
C ILE A 196 -17.45 -8.49 12.73
N LYS A 197 -16.42 -9.34 12.85
CA LYS A 197 -15.10 -8.92 13.33
C LYS A 197 -14.45 -7.91 12.37
N THR A 198 -14.53 -8.15 11.08
CA THR A 198 -13.97 -7.25 10.07
C THR A 198 -14.63 -5.88 10.14
N ARG A 199 -15.97 -5.82 10.25
CA ARG A 199 -16.70 -4.56 10.42
C ARG A 199 -16.31 -3.83 11.69
N ALA A 200 -16.16 -4.53 12.81
CA ALA A 200 -15.70 -3.94 14.06
C ALA A 200 -14.29 -3.36 13.95
N ASN A 201 -13.38 -4.07 13.30
CA ASN A 201 -12.01 -3.60 13.09
C ASN A 201 -11.94 -2.39 12.14
N LEU A 202 -12.74 -2.39 11.06
CA LEU A 202 -12.87 -1.23 10.17
C LEU A 202 -13.46 -0.02 10.89
N GLN A 203 -14.39 -0.22 11.82
CA GLN A 203 -14.96 0.85 12.63
C GLN A 203 -13.89 1.56 13.47
N ILE A 204 -12.90 0.83 14.00
CA ILE A 204 -11.75 1.42 14.71
C ILE A 204 -11.06 2.48 13.83
N VAL A 205 -10.83 2.17 12.55
CA VAL A 205 -10.17 3.10 11.61
C VAL A 205 -11.06 4.34 11.38
N LEU A 206 -12.37 4.15 11.19
CA LEU A 206 -13.33 5.23 10.97
C LEU A 206 -13.50 6.13 12.20
N ASP A 207 -13.52 5.56 13.40
CA ASP A 207 -13.60 6.32 14.65
C ASP A 207 -12.34 7.20 14.84
N ASN A 208 -11.17 6.68 14.44
CA ASN A 208 -9.93 7.47 14.47
C ASN A 208 -9.91 8.58 13.42
N LYS A 209 -10.48 8.35 12.22
CA LYS A 209 -10.70 9.41 11.23
C LYS A 209 -11.51 10.55 11.86
N GLU A 210 -12.66 10.25 12.43
CA GLU A 210 -13.54 11.24 13.07
C GLU A 210 -12.82 11.98 14.21
N ALA A 211 -12.10 11.26 15.06
CA ALA A 211 -11.33 11.85 16.14
C ALA A 211 -10.25 12.84 15.66
N MET A 212 -9.54 12.50 14.58
CA MET A 212 -8.54 13.37 13.95
C MET A 212 -9.19 14.62 13.34
N GLU A 213 -10.28 14.46 12.59
CA GLU A 213 -11.01 15.59 12.01
C GLU A 213 -11.57 16.53 13.08
N ASN A 214 -12.12 15.99 14.18
CA ASN A 214 -12.55 16.79 15.35
C ASN A 214 -11.40 17.51 16.04
N ALA A 215 -10.17 16.97 15.95
CA ALA A 215 -8.95 17.61 16.45
C ALA A 215 -8.30 18.59 15.45
N GLY A 216 -8.98 18.89 14.32
CA GLY A 216 -8.51 19.82 13.30
C GLY A 216 -7.50 19.25 12.30
N VAL A 217 -7.34 17.93 12.23
CA VAL A 217 -6.46 17.26 11.27
C VAL A 217 -7.31 16.63 10.16
N PRO A 218 -7.35 17.19 8.94
CA PRO A 218 -8.17 16.66 7.86
C PRO A 218 -7.60 15.32 7.36
N VAL A 219 -8.46 14.32 7.18
CA VAL A 219 -8.11 12.98 6.71
C VAL A 219 -8.60 12.79 5.28
N ALA A 220 -7.71 12.96 4.29
CA ALA A 220 -8.07 12.85 2.88
C ALA A 220 -8.19 11.39 2.42
N VAL A 221 -7.38 10.50 2.97
CA VAL A 221 -7.33 9.08 2.59
C VAL A 221 -7.60 8.20 3.82
N VAL A 222 -8.48 7.21 3.64
CA VAL A 222 -8.66 6.08 4.55
C VAL A 222 -8.43 4.81 3.76
N SER A 223 -7.45 4.01 4.20
CA SER A 223 -7.01 2.81 3.48
C SER A 223 -6.98 1.57 4.39
#